data_28bcbccea053cce64dd64d8d00afbdd1
#
_entry.id   28bcbccea053cce64dd64d8d00afbdd1
#
_cell.length_a   1.000
_cell.length_b   1.000
_cell.length_c   1.000
_cell.angle_alpha   90.00
_cell.angle_beta   90.00
_cell.angle_gamma   90.00
#
_symmetry.space_group_name_H-M   'P 1'
#
loop_
_entity.id
_entity.type
_entity.pdbx_description
1 polymer ?
#
loop_
_entity_poly.entity_id
_entity_poly.type
_entity_poly.pdbx_seq_one_letter_code
_entity_poly.pdbx_strand_id
1 'polypeptide(L)'
;MKISLNFKKMISGCLIILLAPLSFQLFGADQFTQQEINSSPYLQSVLKRKGQHYDTSKFRKVGPYRIALAAQGTSNSWSALFDEHANWYAEELGKGVISELLYADAQASADKQVPQVEDLLAQEPDALILVPMGAAALTAPVERAMAQGVPVVLCASAVETDNFVTEIGTNLYASGAGLATYLGEKLNGKGRVLMMTGIPGVSTSDIMEAGGKATFQKYPGIELVDEQPGNWSTAEAKRIMETWLVKYRDNIDGIWSGGAQMSQGIVSAYLDKGMKIPPIGGGEFATGFLRQAVENNLEYGAWQYPNAMVVLCIDAAINILRGRLVSRFIDFVDNIPGTGTFSDTEGRKYYNNKWSDDVFGPILFPEERLEKLGYLRK
;
A
#
# COMPACT_ATOMS: atom_id res chain seq x y z
N MET A 1 -9.67 17.75 -26.28
CA MET A 1 -8.40 18.18 -25.67
C MET A 1 -7.82 16.94 -25.01
N LYS A 2 -6.70 16.41 -25.51
CA LYS A 2 -6.07 15.21 -24.98
C LYS A 2 -5.40 15.55 -23.67
N ILE A 3 -6.02 15.23 -22.54
CA ILE A 3 -5.30 15.12 -21.27
C ILE A 3 -4.68 13.72 -21.27
N SER A 4 -3.63 13.56 -22.06
CA SER A 4 -2.65 12.51 -21.83
C SER A 4 -1.81 13.06 -20.66
N LEU A 5 -2.07 12.57 -19.46
CA LEU A 5 -1.12 12.77 -18.37
C LEU A 5 0.21 12.18 -18.83
N ASN A 6 1.05 13.03 -19.36
CA ASN A 6 2.40 12.66 -19.72
C ASN A 6 3.20 12.75 -18.41
N PHE A 7 3.07 11.74 -17.56
CA PHE A 7 3.79 11.59 -16.29
C PHE A 7 5.30 11.84 -16.46
N LYS A 8 5.83 11.59 -17.68
CA LYS A 8 7.23 11.91 -18.03
C LYS A 8 7.56 13.41 -18.06
N LYS A 9 6.57 14.31 -18.16
CA LYS A 9 6.81 15.76 -18.20
C LYS A 9 6.67 16.47 -16.85
N MET A 10 6.01 15.86 -15.86
CA MET A 10 5.89 16.47 -14.52
C MET A 10 7.11 16.24 -13.61
N ILE A 11 8.01 15.33 -13.98
CA ILE A 11 9.24 15.01 -13.21
C ILE A 11 10.47 15.72 -13.79
N SER A 12 10.31 16.79 -14.57
CA SER A 12 11.41 17.54 -15.19
C SER A 12 12.17 18.47 -14.21
N GLY A 13 12.35 18.05 -12.98
CA GLY A 13 13.18 18.76 -11.98
C GLY A 13 14.28 17.92 -11.34
N CYS A 14 14.28 16.59 -11.51
CA CYS A 14 15.37 15.72 -11.05
C CYS A 14 15.83 14.81 -12.17
N LEU A 15 16.95 15.18 -12.79
CA LEU A 15 17.67 14.33 -13.73
C LEU A 15 18.30 13.16 -12.94
N ILE A 16 17.60 12.02 -12.85
CA ILE A 16 18.19 10.78 -12.35
C ILE A 16 18.68 9.97 -13.55
N ILE A 17 20.00 9.95 -13.70
CA ILE A 17 20.69 9.06 -14.63
C ILE A 17 20.45 7.63 -14.16
N LEU A 18 19.69 6.87 -14.94
CA LEU A 18 19.53 5.42 -14.79
C LEU A 18 20.86 4.73 -15.12
N LEU A 19 21.64 4.43 -14.07
CA LEU A 19 22.56 3.31 -14.08
C LEU A 19 21.82 2.16 -13.38
N ALA A 20 21.40 1.16 -14.16
CA ALA A 20 20.77 -0.04 -13.65
C ALA A 20 21.77 -0.81 -12.76
N PRO A 21 21.50 -0.99 -11.45
CA PRO A 21 22.18 -2.02 -10.69
C PRO A 21 21.45 -3.34 -10.87
N LEU A 22 22.18 -4.43 -10.69
CA LEU A 22 21.70 -5.80 -10.79
C LEU A 22 20.33 -5.95 -10.12
N SER A 23 19.39 -6.22 -10.96
CA SER A 23 17.99 -6.36 -10.74
C SER A 23 17.64 -7.39 -9.67
N PHE A 24 17.03 -6.96 -8.59
CA PHE A 24 15.93 -7.73 -8.06
C PHE A 24 14.81 -7.64 -9.10
N GLN A 25 14.71 -8.66 -9.96
CA GLN A 25 13.68 -8.71 -10.99
C GLN A 25 12.31 -8.70 -10.33
N LEU A 26 11.50 -7.75 -10.77
CA LEU A 26 10.06 -7.67 -10.53
C LEU A 26 9.42 -9.06 -10.53
N PHE A 27 8.74 -9.41 -9.45
CA PHE A 27 8.08 -10.69 -9.25
C PHE A 27 6.94 -10.89 -10.26
N GLY A 28 7.27 -11.45 -11.43
CA GLY A 28 6.29 -11.97 -12.39
C GLY A 28 5.70 -13.30 -11.92
N ALA A 29 4.66 -13.76 -12.60
CA ALA A 29 4.04 -15.07 -12.34
C ALA A 29 5.03 -16.24 -12.36
N ASP A 30 6.16 -16.09 -13.09
CA ASP A 30 7.21 -17.11 -13.25
C ASP A 30 8.02 -17.38 -11.98
N GLN A 31 7.78 -16.66 -10.89
CA GLN A 31 8.52 -16.77 -9.64
C GLN A 31 7.77 -17.57 -8.56
N PHE A 32 6.50 -17.89 -8.80
CA PHE A 32 5.70 -18.69 -7.88
C PHE A 32 5.57 -20.13 -8.37
N THR A 33 5.78 -21.06 -7.46
CA THR A 33 5.48 -22.47 -7.73
C THR A 33 3.98 -22.65 -7.94
N GLN A 34 3.59 -23.68 -8.71
CA GLN A 34 2.17 -24.01 -8.87
C GLN A 34 1.48 -24.29 -7.53
N GLN A 35 2.23 -24.78 -6.55
CA GLN A 35 1.72 -25.02 -5.19
C GLN A 35 1.39 -23.69 -4.48
N GLU A 36 2.26 -22.67 -4.58
CA GLU A 36 2.00 -21.33 -4.01
C GLU A 36 0.79 -20.68 -4.68
N ILE A 37 0.70 -20.76 -5.99
CA ILE A 37 -0.46 -20.26 -6.73
C ILE A 37 -1.75 -20.96 -6.26
N ASN A 38 -1.72 -22.29 -6.15
CA ASN A 38 -2.90 -23.06 -5.75
C ASN A 38 -3.30 -22.83 -4.29
N SER A 39 -2.36 -22.46 -3.43
CA SER A 39 -2.62 -22.19 -2.01
C SER A 39 -3.15 -20.78 -1.71
N SER A 40 -3.05 -19.84 -2.68
CA SER A 40 -3.49 -18.46 -2.51
C SER A 40 -4.58 -18.06 -3.52
N PRO A 41 -5.86 -18.05 -3.11
CA PRO A 41 -6.96 -17.57 -3.97
C PRO A 41 -6.74 -16.17 -4.52
N TYR A 42 -6.12 -15.28 -3.72
CA TYR A 42 -5.78 -13.94 -4.15
C TYR A 42 -4.75 -13.96 -5.29
N LEU A 43 -3.66 -14.72 -5.14
CA LEU A 43 -2.63 -14.81 -6.17
C LEU A 43 -3.21 -15.36 -7.48
N GLN A 44 -4.06 -16.38 -7.41
CA GLN A 44 -4.79 -16.89 -8.58
C GLN A 44 -5.64 -15.79 -9.24
N SER A 45 -6.39 -15.04 -8.43
CA SER A 45 -7.29 -13.98 -8.92
C SER A 45 -6.49 -12.83 -9.58
N VAL A 46 -5.42 -12.36 -8.96
CA VAL A 46 -4.55 -11.31 -9.53
C VAL A 46 -3.91 -11.78 -10.83
N LEU A 47 -3.32 -12.98 -10.86
CA LEU A 47 -2.70 -13.53 -12.08
C LEU A 47 -3.72 -13.71 -13.20
N LYS A 48 -4.93 -14.14 -12.89
CA LYS A 48 -6.03 -14.26 -13.86
C LYS A 48 -6.43 -12.89 -14.41
N ARG A 49 -6.53 -11.86 -13.59
CA ARG A 49 -6.97 -10.51 -13.97
C ARG A 49 -5.88 -9.71 -14.69
N LYS A 50 -4.61 -10.01 -14.42
CA LYS A 50 -3.48 -9.37 -15.11
C LYS A 50 -3.59 -9.60 -16.62
N GLY A 51 -3.62 -8.52 -17.41
CA GLY A 51 -3.80 -8.57 -18.86
C GLY A 51 -5.26 -8.70 -19.35
N GLN A 52 -6.24 -8.89 -18.46
CA GLN A 52 -7.64 -8.81 -18.84
C GLN A 52 -8.14 -7.35 -18.81
N HIS A 53 -9.16 -7.08 -19.62
CA HIS A 53 -9.80 -5.76 -19.69
C HIS A 53 -11.30 -5.89 -19.47
N TYR A 54 -11.88 -4.82 -18.92
CA TYR A 54 -13.32 -4.68 -18.71
C TYR A 54 -13.88 -3.69 -19.74
N ASP A 55 -14.92 -4.10 -20.50
CA ASP A 55 -15.69 -3.18 -21.33
C ASP A 55 -16.61 -2.34 -20.46
N THR A 56 -16.30 -1.05 -20.38
CA THR A 56 -17.03 -0.11 -19.53
C THR A 56 -18.08 0.70 -20.28
N SER A 57 -18.38 0.35 -21.53
CA SER A 57 -19.34 1.07 -22.38
C SER A 57 -20.71 1.30 -21.71
N LYS A 58 -21.18 0.32 -20.92
CA LYS A 58 -22.43 0.40 -20.16
C LYS A 58 -22.45 1.45 -19.04
N PHE A 59 -21.27 1.91 -18.57
CA PHE A 59 -21.13 2.94 -17.53
C PHE A 59 -20.89 4.34 -18.11
N ARG A 60 -20.87 4.47 -19.44
CA ARG A 60 -20.59 5.73 -20.09
C ARG A 60 -21.60 6.81 -19.71
N LYS A 61 -21.09 7.93 -19.19
CA LYS A 61 -21.85 9.13 -18.82
C LYS A 61 -21.18 10.38 -19.40
N VAL A 62 -21.93 11.48 -19.46
CA VAL A 62 -21.41 12.82 -19.77
C VAL A 62 -21.08 13.49 -18.45
N GLY A 63 -19.82 13.99 -18.32
CA GLY A 63 -19.41 14.70 -17.12
C GLY A 63 -19.97 16.14 -17.02
N PRO A 64 -19.67 16.88 -15.96
CA PRO A 64 -18.73 16.50 -14.91
C PRO A 64 -19.29 15.39 -14.00
N TYR A 65 -18.37 14.60 -13.38
CA TYR A 65 -18.71 13.38 -12.64
C TYR A 65 -18.75 13.60 -11.13
N ARG A 66 -19.65 12.87 -10.48
CA ARG A 66 -19.76 12.77 -9.04
C ARG A 66 -19.13 11.44 -8.59
N ILE A 67 -17.98 11.48 -7.95
CA ILE A 67 -17.21 10.28 -7.59
C ILE A 67 -17.26 10.10 -6.07
N ALA A 68 -17.59 8.89 -5.60
CA ALA A 68 -17.51 8.54 -4.18
C ALA A 68 -16.15 7.88 -3.86
N LEU A 69 -15.55 8.28 -2.74
CA LEU A 69 -14.37 7.69 -2.14
C LEU A 69 -14.71 7.19 -0.73
N ALA A 70 -14.85 5.88 -0.58
CA ALA A 70 -14.95 5.21 0.71
C ALA A 70 -13.53 4.83 1.15
N ALA A 71 -12.87 5.72 1.88
CA ALA A 71 -11.48 5.64 2.26
C ALA A 71 -11.27 4.80 3.52
N GLN A 72 -10.02 4.38 3.76
CA GLN A 72 -9.59 3.86 5.06
C GLN A 72 -9.78 4.90 6.16
N GLY A 73 -9.62 6.18 5.80
CA GLY A 73 -9.66 7.32 6.71
C GLY A 73 -8.33 7.64 7.35
N THR A 74 -8.27 8.78 8.03
CA THR A 74 -7.05 9.40 8.56
C THR A 74 -6.50 8.71 9.81
N SER A 75 -6.53 7.37 9.86
CA SER A 75 -6.09 6.58 11.01
C SER A 75 -4.57 6.53 11.19
N ASN A 76 -3.82 6.83 10.13
CA ASN A 76 -2.35 6.91 10.14
C ASN A 76 -1.83 7.87 9.05
N SER A 77 -0.52 8.15 9.06
CA SER A 77 0.10 9.12 8.14
C SER A 77 0.02 8.71 6.67
N TRP A 78 0.04 7.39 6.37
CA TRP A 78 -0.11 6.89 5.01
C TRP A 78 -1.51 7.25 4.46
N SER A 79 -2.55 6.94 5.23
CA SER A 79 -3.93 7.21 4.82
C SER A 79 -4.25 8.71 4.77
N ALA A 80 -3.71 9.52 5.67
CA ALA A 80 -3.88 10.96 5.61
C ALA A 80 -3.32 11.57 4.31
N LEU A 81 -2.15 11.11 3.85
CA LEU A 81 -1.58 11.54 2.58
C LEU A 81 -2.26 10.92 1.36
N PHE A 82 -2.86 9.72 1.49
CA PHE A 82 -3.73 9.14 0.47
C PHE A 82 -4.94 10.05 0.21
N ASP A 83 -5.62 10.46 1.27
CA ASP A 83 -6.77 11.36 1.19
C ASP A 83 -6.37 12.73 0.62
N GLU A 84 -5.19 13.23 0.99
CA GLU A 84 -4.67 14.50 0.47
C GLU A 84 -4.34 14.43 -1.03
N HIS A 85 -3.81 13.32 -1.52
CA HIS A 85 -3.65 13.10 -2.96
C HIS A 85 -5.00 13.08 -3.70
N ALA A 86 -6.04 12.50 -3.09
CA ALA A 86 -7.37 12.48 -3.68
C ALA A 86 -7.97 13.90 -3.77
N ASN A 87 -7.87 14.68 -2.69
CA ASN A 87 -8.31 16.07 -2.65
C ASN A 87 -7.57 16.92 -3.67
N TRP A 88 -6.23 16.83 -3.69
CA TRP A 88 -5.42 17.54 -4.67
C TRP A 88 -5.81 17.18 -6.11
N TYR A 89 -6.02 15.89 -6.39
CA TYR A 89 -6.45 15.47 -7.72
C TYR A 89 -7.78 16.12 -8.09
N ALA A 90 -8.78 16.06 -7.22
CA ALA A 90 -10.11 16.62 -7.49
C ALA A 90 -10.08 18.13 -7.72
N GLU A 91 -9.30 18.86 -6.92
CA GLU A 91 -9.19 20.32 -6.97
C GLU A 91 -8.41 20.84 -8.19
N GLU A 92 -7.34 20.17 -8.57
CA GLU A 92 -6.40 20.65 -9.57
C GLU A 92 -6.51 19.90 -10.90
N LEU A 93 -6.30 18.59 -10.91
CA LEU A 93 -6.27 17.78 -12.12
C LEU A 93 -7.69 17.42 -12.60
N GLY A 94 -8.60 17.21 -11.68
CA GLY A 94 -10.01 16.89 -11.94
C GLY A 94 -10.90 18.09 -12.20
N LYS A 95 -10.36 19.31 -12.13
CA LYS A 95 -11.13 20.54 -12.31
C LYS A 95 -11.90 20.55 -13.62
N GLY A 96 -13.23 20.74 -13.52
CA GLY A 96 -14.13 20.68 -14.67
C GLY A 96 -14.45 19.29 -15.19
N VAL A 97 -13.87 18.23 -14.61
CA VAL A 97 -14.15 16.83 -14.90
C VAL A 97 -14.89 16.17 -13.73
N ILE A 98 -14.49 16.48 -12.50
CA ILE A 98 -15.14 16.07 -11.27
C ILE A 98 -16.00 17.22 -10.77
N SER A 99 -17.29 17.00 -10.58
CA SER A 99 -18.21 17.98 -9.97
C SER A 99 -18.15 17.91 -8.45
N GLU A 100 -17.96 16.71 -7.91
CA GLU A 100 -17.92 16.48 -6.47
C GLU A 100 -17.14 15.18 -6.17
N LEU A 101 -16.29 15.22 -5.14
CA LEU A 101 -15.69 14.05 -4.52
C LEU A 101 -16.41 13.82 -3.19
N LEU A 102 -17.37 12.87 -3.18
CA LEU A 102 -18.02 12.41 -1.96
C LEU A 102 -17.02 11.59 -1.15
N TYR A 103 -16.92 11.86 0.14
CA TYR A 103 -15.91 11.22 0.98
C TYR A 103 -16.51 10.60 2.23
N ALA A 104 -16.06 9.39 2.59
CA ALA A 104 -16.36 8.75 3.85
C ALA A 104 -15.09 8.19 4.49
N ASP A 105 -14.92 8.48 5.79
CA ASP A 105 -13.79 8.07 6.63
C ASP A 105 -14.18 6.85 7.47
N ALA A 106 -13.65 5.68 7.13
CA ALA A 106 -13.91 4.44 7.84
C ALA A 106 -13.20 4.35 9.20
N GLN A 107 -12.25 5.22 9.48
CA GLN A 107 -11.41 5.17 10.70
C GLN A 107 -10.83 3.78 10.96
N ALA A 108 -10.33 3.16 9.90
CA ALA A 108 -9.78 1.80 9.89
C ALA A 108 -10.75 0.71 10.42
N SER A 109 -12.07 0.89 10.24
CA SER A 109 -13.10 -0.03 10.74
C SER A 109 -14.05 -0.49 9.63
N ALA A 110 -14.13 -1.80 9.41
CA ALA A 110 -15.10 -2.39 8.49
C ALA A 110 -16.56 -2.13 8.93
N ASP A 111 -16.84 -2.18 10.23
CA ASP A 111 -18.17 -1.94 10.78
C ASP A 111 -18.68 -0.53 10.50
N LYS A 112 -17.77 0.46 10.46
CA LYS A 112 -18.11 1.82 10.04
C LYS A 112 -18.21 1.95 8.53
N GLN A 113 -17.34 1.27 7.78
CA GLN A 113 -17.27 1.41 6.34
C GLN A 113 -18.48 0.84 5.63
N VAL A 114 -19.05 -0.28 6.10
CA VAL A 114 -20.23 -0.92 5.48
C VAL A 114 -21.42 0.07 5.39
N PRO A 115 -21.93 0.66 6.48
CA PRO A 115 -23.02 1.64 6.37
C PRO A 115 -22.63 2.90 5.60
N GLN A 116 -21.37 3.35 5.69
CA GLN A 116 -20.90 4.51 4.93
C GLN A 116 -20.93 4.29 3.41
N VAL A 117 -20.64 3.07 2.94
CA VAL A 117 -20.77 2.73 1.51
C VAL A 117 -22.25 2.82 1.08
N GLU A 118 -23.18 2.34 1.91
CA GLU A 118 -24.62 2.48 1.61
C GLU A 118 -25.05 3.96 1.57
N ASP A 119 -24.57 4.78 2.50
CA ASP A 119 -24.86 6.22 2.54
C ASP A 119 -24.28 6.95 1.32
N LEU A 120 -23.09 6.55 0.85
CA LEU A 120 -22.51 7.07 -0.37
C LEU A 120 -23.31 6.66 -1.60
N LEU A 121 -23.76 5.40 -1.69
CA LEU A 121 -24.58 4.91 -2.80
C LEU A 121 -25.94 5.59 -2.84
N ALA A 122 -26.54 5.89 -1.68
CA ALA A 122 -27.79 6.64 -1.58
C ALA A 122 -27.70 8.08 -2.12
N GLN A 123 -26.49 8.63 -2.24
CA GLN A 123 -26.23 9.92 -2.85
C GLN A 123 -26.03 9.85 -4.38
N GLU A 124 -26.27 8.69 -4.99
CA GLU A 124 -26.25 8.46 -6.45
C GLU A 124 -24.93 8.88 -7.13
N PRO A 125 -23.74 8.39 -6.65
CA PRO A 125 -22.48 8.69 -7.30
C PRO A 125 -22.40 8.04 -8.68
N ASP A 126 -21.58 8.61 -9.56
CA ASP A 126 -21.32 8.02 -10.88
C ASP A 126 -20.35 6.84 -10.82
N ALA A 127 -19.46 6.81 -9.84
CA ALA A 127 -18.52 5.71 -9.55
C ALA A 127 -18.18 5.67 -8.06
N LEU A 128 -17.82 4.48 -7.57
CA LEU A 128 -17.32 4.24 -6.22
C LEU A 128 -15.86 3.80 -6.27
N ILE A 129 -15.00 4.55 -5.60
CA ILE A 129 -13.64 4.13 -5.25
C ILE A 129 -13.69 3.62 -3.81
N LEU A 130 -13.21 2.41 -3.57
CA LEU A 130 -13.26 1.76 -2.26
C LEU A 130 -11.88 1.27 -1.84
N VAL A 131 -11.44 1.64 -0.63
CA VAL A 131 -10.30 1.06 0.07
C VAL A 131 -10.85 0.11 1.14
N PRO A 132 -11.04 -1.19 0.84
CA PRO A 132 -11.76 -2.09 1.74
C PRO A 132 -11.02 -2.30 3.08
N MET A 133 -11.71 -2.07 4.20
CA MET A 133 -11.20 -2.33 5.56
C MET A 133 -11.56 -3.73 6.09
N GLY A 134 -12.16 -4.56 5.26
CA GLY A 134 -12.45 -5.96 5.53
C GLY A 134 -12.89 -6.66 4.26
N ALA A 135 -12.14 -7.67 3.81
CA ALA A 135 -12.42 -8.31 2.53
C ALA A 135 -13.82 -8.93 2.48
N ALA A 136 -14.17 -9.74 3.47
CA ALA A 136 -15.48 -10.39 3.56
C ALA A 136 -16.61 -9.36 3.78
N ALA A 137 -16.44 -8.40 4.69
CA ALA A 137 -17.48 -7.43 5.07
C ALA A 137 -17.90 -6.53 3.92
N LEU A 138 -16.93 -6.11 3.07
CA LEU A 138 -17.16 -5.19 1.96
C LEU A 138 -17.58 -5.90 0.64
N THR A 139 -17.60 -7.23 0.61
CA THR A 139 -18.01 -7.99 -0.58
C THR A 139 -19.45 -7.68 -0.99
N ALA A 140 -20.41 -7.79 -0.09
CA ALA A 140 -21.82 -7.52 -0.39
C ALA A 140 -22.10 -6.04 -0.77
N PRO A 141 -21.52 -5.03 -0.10
CA PRO A 141 -21.59 -3.63 -0.56
C PRO A 141 -21.07 -3.42 -1.99
N VAL A 142 -19.95 -4.04 -2.37
CA VAL A 142 -19.40 -3.97 -3.74
C VAL A 142 -20.39 -4.57 -4.76
N GLU A 143 -20.94 -5.73 -4.47
CA GLU A 143 -21.91 -6.39 -5.36
C GLU A 143 -23.19 -5.55 -5.52
N ARG A 144 -23.67 -4.91 -4.44
CA ARG A 144 -24.82 -3.99 -4.52
C ARG A 144 -24.52 -2.77 -5.39
N ALA A 145 -23.36 -2.13 -5.22
CA ALA A 145 -22.97 -0.99 -6.05
C ALA A 145 -23.00 -1.36 -7.54
N MET A 146 -22.35 -2.48 -7.89
CA MET A 146 -22.33 -2.96 -9.28
C MET A 146 -23.72 -3.32 -9.80
N ALA A 147 -24.61 -3.90 -8.98
CA ALA A 147 -25.99 -4.22 -9.34
C ALA A 147 -26.85 -2.94 -9.57
N GLN A 148 -26.56 -1.86 -8.85
CA GLN A 148 -27.18 -0.55 -9.04
C GLN A 148 -26.62 0.22 -10.25
N GLY A 149 -25.62 -0.34 -10.96
CA GLY A 149 -24.98 0.32 -12.10
C GLY A 149 -23.90 1.34 -11.72
N VAL A 150 -23.48 1.38 -10.46
CA VAL A 150 -22.36 2.18 -9.97
C VAL A 150 -21.08 1.35 -10.10
N PRO A 151 -20.17 1.68 -11.05
CA PRO A 151 -18.94 0.93 -11.23
C PRO A 151 -18.00 1.10 -10.02
N VAL A 152 -17.41 -0.02 -9.57
CA VAL A 152 -16.51 -0.04 -8.44
C VAL A 152 -15.05 -0.15 -8.90
N VAL A 153 -14.22 0.72 -8.33
CA VAL A 153 -12.75 0.69 -8.39
C VAL A 153 -12.23 0.31 -7.01
N LEU A 154 -11.61 -0.85 -6.88
CA LEU A 154 -10.91 -1.23 -5.66
C LEU A 154 -9.54 -0.58 -5.63
N CYS A 155 -9.15 -0.10 -4.46
CA CYS A 155 -7.88 0.57 -4.24
C CYS A 155 -7.18 -0.01 -3.01
N ALA A 156 -5.90 -0.32 -3.13
CA ALA A 156 -5.02 -0.79 -2.06
C ALA A 156 -5.36 -2.16 -1.45
N SER A 157 -6.61 -2.54 -1.38
CA SER A 157 -7.09 -3.78 -0.76
C SER A 157 -8.13 -4.46 -1.63
N ALA A 158 -8.32 -5.77 -1.47
CA ALA A 158 -9.27 -6.59 -2.22
C ALA A 158 -10.49 -6.98 -1.39
N VAL A 159 -11.52 -7.48 -2.07
CA VAL A 159 -12.73 -8.12 -1.51
C VAL A 159 -12.85 -9.55 -2.01
N GLU A 160 -13.80 -10.33 -1.47
CA GLU A 160 -14.00 -11.74 -1.80
C GLU A 160 -14.97 -11.95 -3.00
N THR A 161 -14.93 -11.05 -3.99
CA THR A 161 -15.70 -11.18 -5.23
C THR A 161 -14.88 -10.65 -6.40
N ASP A 162 -15.13 -11.16 -7.60
CA ASP A 162 -14.60 -10.61 -8.87
C ASP A 162 -15.58 -9.61 -9.54
N ASN A 163 -16.71 -9.30 -8.90
CA ASN A 163 -17.74 -8.40 -9.45
C ASN A 163 -17.44 -6.92 -9.15
N PHE A 164 -16.36 -6.42 -9.72
CA PHE A 164 -15.96 -5.01 -9.76
C PHE A 164 -15.28 -4.71 -11.10
N VAL A 165 -15.02 -3.45 -11.41
CA VAL A 165 -14.44 -3.09 -12.72
C VAL A 165 -12.92 -3.29 -12.72
N THR A 166 -12.20 -2.72 -11.78
CA THR A 166 -10.74 -2.78 -11.70
C THR A 166 -10.25 -2.72 -10.26
N GLU A 167 -9.07 -3.26 -10.03
CA GLU A 167 -8.30 -3.10 -8.80
C GLU A 167 -6.99 -2.36 -9.12
N ILE A 168 -6.69 -1.33 -8.35
CA ILE A 168 -5.39 -0.67 -8.33
C ILE A 168 -4.64 -1.16 -7.09
N GLY A 169 -3.54 -1.85 -7.31
CA GLY A 169 -2.77 -2.48 -6.24
C GLY A 169 -1.42 -2.97 -6.72
N THR A 170 -0.92 -3.99 -6.07
CA THR A 170 0.24 -4.78 -6.50
C THR A 170 0.05 -6.22 -6.05
N ASN A 171 0.98 -7.10 -6.40
CA ASN A 171 0.97 -8.46 -5.90
C ASN A 171 1.36 -8.50 -4.40
N LEU A 172 0.36 -8.44 -3.52
CA LEU A 172 0.53 -8.40 -2.06
C LEU A 172 1.25 -9.65 -1.52
N TYR A 173 0.99 -10.82 -2.12
CA TYR A 173 1.70 -12.05 -1.74
C TYR A 173 3.20 -11.92 -2.03
N ALA A 174 3.55 -11.40 -3.21
CA ALA A 174 4.93 -11.13 -3.58
C ALA A 174 5.60 -10.10 -2.67
N SER A 175 4.87 -9.08 -2.23
CA SER A 175 5.39 -8.08 -1.29
C SER A 175 5.84 -8.73 0.02
N GLY A 176 4.96 -9.52 0.63
CA GLY A 176 5.28 -10.23 1.87
C GLY A 176 6.39 -11.27 1.71
N ALA A 177 6.37 -12.00 0.60
CA ALA A 177 7.41 -12.96 0.22
C ALA A 177 8.78 -12.29 0.05
N GLY A 178 8.82 -11.10 -0.59
CA GLY A 178 10.05 -10.33 -0.81
C GLY A 178 10.72 -9.89 0.49
N LEU A 179 9.93 -9.42 1.46
CA LEU A 179 10.45 -9.06 2.79
C LEU A 179 11.01 -10.27 3.54
N ALA A 180 10.36 -11.43 3.43
CA ALA A 180 10.84 -12.67 4.03
C ALA A 180 12.09 -13.23 3.32
N THR A 181 12.16 -13.10 1.99
CA THR A 181 13.36 -13.45 1.20
C THR A 181 14.56 -12.62 1.63
N TYR A 182 14.37 -11.30 1.76
CA TYR A 182 15.43 -10.41 2.26
C TYR A 182 15.99 -10.90 3.60
N LEU A 183 15.11 -11.21 4.57
CA LEU A 183 15.53 -11.73 5.87
C LEU A 183 16.19 -13.10 5.75
N GLY A 184 15.64 -13.99 4.95
CA GLY A 184 16.19 -15.33 4.71
C GLY A 184 17.62 -15.28 4.19
N GLU A 185 17.89 -14.42 3.22
CA GLU A 185 19.22 -14.20 2.66
C GLU A 185 20.16 -13.50 3.65
N LYS A 186 19.66 -12.43 4.31
CA LYS A 186 20.44 -11.66 5.27
C LYS A 186 20.91 -12.48 6.47
N LEU A 187 20.07 -13.41 6.92
CA LEU A 187 20.33 -14.32 8.02
C LEU A 187 21.01 -15.64 7.58
N ASN A 188 21.38 -15.75 6.30
CA ASN A 188 21.94 -16.99 5.74
C ASN A 188 21.08 -18.23 6.03
N GLY A 189 19.75 -18.06 5.96
CA GLY A 189 18.75 -19.11 6.13
C GLY A 189 18.57 -19.64 7.56
N LYS A 190 19.10 -18.95 8.58
CA LYS A 190 19.03 -19.42 9.98
C LYS A 190 18.88 -18.26 10.95
N GLY A 191 17.95 -18.40 11.90
CA GLY A 191 17.77 -17.40 12.96
C GLY A 191 16.35 -17.39 13.51
N ARG A 192 16.12 -16.54 14.51
CA ARG A 192 14.85 -16.33 15.18
C ARG A 192 14.23 -15.01 14.73
N VAL A 193 13.05 -15.10 14.13
CA VAL A 193 12.37 -13.96 13.51
C VAL A 193 11.04 -13.70 14.22
N LEU A 194 10.77 -12.43 14.49
CA LEU A 194 9.46 -11.93 14.92
C LEU A 194 8.69 -11.43 13.70
N MET A 195 7.37 -11.65 13.69
CA MET A 195 6.49 -11.17 12.62
C MET A 195 5.48 -10.17 13.18
N MET A 196 5.50 -8.93 12.64
CA MET A 196 4.54 -7.89 12.99
C MET A 196 3.66 -7.58 11.79
N THR A 197 2.38 -7.96 11.88
CA THR A 197 1.40 -7.87 10.79
C THR A 197 0.58 -6.58 10.84
N GLY A 198 -0.16 -6.29 9.77
CA GLY A 198 -1.07 -5.14 9.74
C GLY A 198 -2.39 -5.41 10.48
N ILE A 199 -3.50 -4.88 9.96
CA ILE A 199 -4.84 -5.07 10.53
C ILE A 199 -5.40 -6.42 10.06
N PRO A 200 -5.75 -7.34 10.95
CA PRO A 200 -6.35 -8.62 10.60
C PRO A 200 -7.68 -8.45 9.83
N GLY A 201 -7.91 -9.29 8.83
CA GLY A 201 -9.10 -9.25 7.96
C GLY A 201 -9.03 -8.19 6.85
N VAL A 202 -8.02 -7.33 6.84
CA VAL A 202 -7.70 -6.49 5.69
C VAL A 202 -6.80 -7.26 4.75
N SER A 203 -7.22 -7.42 3.49
CA SER A 203 -6.53 -8.29 2.53
C SER A 203 -5.05 -7.93 2.34
N THR A 204 -4.69 -6.65 2.42
CA THR A 204 -3.30 -6.20 2.35
C THR A 204 -2.45 -6.83 3.46
N SER A 205 -2.95 -6.90 4.68
CA SER A 205 -2.26 -7.53 5.81
C SER A 205 -2.18 -9.06 5.62
N ASP A 206 -3.34 -9.70 5.46
CA ASP A 206 -3.47 -11.16 5.49
C ASP A 206 -2.70 -11.83 4.34
N ILE A 207 -2.72 -11.21 3.15
CA ILE A 207 -2.05 -11.76 1.97
C ILE A 207 -0.53 -11.56 2.03
N MET A 208 -0.06 -10.41 2.52
CA MET A 208 1.38 -10.18 2.74
C MET A 208 1.93 -11.14 3.79
N GLU A 209 1.20 -11.35 4.88
CA GLU A 209 1.51 -12.32 5.92
C GLU A 209 1.63 -13.73 5.36
N ALA A 210 0.65 -14.17 4.57
CA ALA A 210 0.65 -15.48 3.92
C ALA A 210 1.88 -15.68 3.02
N GLY A 211 2.24 -14.67 2.21
CA GLY A 211 3.43 -14.68 1.37
C GLY A 211 4.73 -14.75 2.18
N GLY A 212 4.81 -14.00 3.26
CA GLY A 212 5.93 -14.03 4.20
C GLY A 212 6.12 -15.40 4.85
N LYS A 213 5.05 -15.96 5.41
CA LYS A 213 5.06 -17.29 6.05
C LYS A 213 5.44 -18.41 5.08
N ALA A 214 4.86 -18.42 3.89
CA ALA A 214 5.19 -19.42 2.86
C ALA A 214 6.67 -19.32 2.43
N THR A 215 7.21 -18.12 2.40
CA THR A 215 8.62 -17.93 2.06
C THR A 215 9.55 -18.39 3.18
N PHE A 216 9.24 -18.12 4.45
CA PHE A 216 10.05 -18.63 5.56
C PHE A 216 10.10 -20.15 5.62
N GLN A 217 9.06 -20.88 5.14
CA GLN A 217 9.11 -22.34 5.02
C GLN A 217 10.23 -22.85 4.08
N LYS A 218 10.71 -22.00 3.15
CA LYS A 218 11.85 -22.33 2.29
C LYS A 218 13.22 -22.22 3.00
N TYR A 219 13.22 -21.65 4.20
CA TYR A 219 14.40 -21.47 5.05
C TYR A 219 14.24 -22.28 6.37
N PRO A 220 14.48 -23.60 6.35
CA PRO A 220 14.17 -24.47 7.50
C PRO A 220 14.96 -24.16 8.77
N GLY A 221 16.00 -23.36 8.69
CA GLY A 221 16.75 -22.88 9.85
C GLY A 221 16.22 -21.58 10.46
N ILE A 222 15.16 -20.98 9.85
CA ILE A 222 14.50 -19.79 10.41
C ILE A 222 13.29 -20.25 11.25
N GLU A 223 13.25 -19.79 12.49
CA GLU A 223 12.14 -19.98 13.42
C GLU A 223 11.32 -18.67 13.52
N LEU A 224 10.03 -18.70 13.17
CA LEU A 224 9.08 -17.66 13.53
C LEU A 224 8.67 -17.85 15.00
N VAL A 225 9.22 -17.02 15.89
CA VAL A 225 9.10 -17.24 17.35
C VAL A 225 7.86 -16.58 17.96
N ASP A 226 7.33 -15.56 17.33
CA ASP A 226 6.11 -14.88 17.75
C ASP A 226 5.55 -14.02 16.60
N GLU A 227 4.25 -13.75 16.69
CA GLU A 227 3.51 -12.94 15.72
C GLU A 227 2.46 -12.10 16.42
N GLN A 228 2.36 -10.82 16.06
CA GLN A 228 1.35 -9.91 16.59
C GLN A 228 0.92 -8.88 15.54
N PRO A 229 -0.36 -8.49 15.53
CA PRO A 229 -0.82 -7.39 14.70
C PRO A 229 -0.42 -6.04 15.31
N GLY A 230 0.42 -5.29 14.60
CA GLY A 230 0.79 -3.92 14.95
C GLY A 230 -0.14 -2.86 14.35
N ASN A 231 -1.15 -3.30 13.58
CA ASN A 231 -2.27 -2.50 13.05
C ASN A 231 -1.86 -1.26 12.26
N TRP A 232 -0.67 -1.28 11.62
CA TRP A 232 -0.03 -0.14 10.95
C TRP A 232 0.08 1.10 11.85
N SER A 233 0.20 0.88 13.17
CA SER A 233 0.35 1.92 14.18
C SER A 233 1.75 1.92 14.77
N THR A 234 2.44 3.06 14.70
CA THR A 234 3.77 3.25 15.31
C THR A 234 3.73 3.02 16.83
N ALA A 235 2.69 3.54 17.50
CA ALA A 235 2.55 3.43 18.96
C ALA A 235 2.27 1.98 19.38
N GLU A 236 1.38 1.28 18.69
CA GLU A 236 1.05 -0.12 18.97
C GLU A 236 2.25 -1.03 18.71
N ALA A 237 2.93 -0.85 17.59
CA ALA A 237 4.13 -1.60 17.25
C ALA A 237 5.24 -1.41 18.30
N LYS A 238 5.44 -0.18 18.79
CA LYS A 238 6.39 0.10 19.87
C LYS A 238 6.02 -0.66 21.12
N ARG A 239 4.77 -0.59 21.58
CA ARG A 239 4.25 -1.28 22.76
C ARG A 239 4.45 -2.81 22.68
N ILE A 240 4.13 -3.40 21.51
CA ILE A 240 4.32 -4.84 21.27
C ILE A 240 5.81 -5.17 21.32
N MET A 241 6.65 -4.38 20.66
CA MET A 241 8.09 -4.62 20.62
C MET A 241 8.73 -4.50 22.02
N GLU A 242 8.32 -3.53 22.83
CA GLU A 242 8.77 -3.42 24.23
C GLU A 242 8.48 -4.68 25.03
N THR A 243 7.30 -5.29 24.83
CA THR A 243 6.92 -6.59 25.43
C THR A 243 7.81 -7.73 24.93
N TRP A 244 8.05 -7.78 23.62
CA TRP A 244 8.92 -8.78 23.02
C TRP A 244 10.38 -8.66 23.48
N LEU A 245 10.89 -7.42 23.65
CA LEU A 245 12.24 -7.20 24.18
C LEU A 245 12.41 -7.70 25.62
N VAL A 246 11.37 -7.63 26.45
CA VAL A 246 11.39 -8.25 27.77
C VAL A 246 11.39 -9.78 27.67
N LYS A 247 10.56 -10.34 26.80
CA LYS A 247 10.37 -11.79 26.62
C LYS A 247 11.58 -12.49 25.99
N TYR A 248 12.12 -11.90 24.93
CA TYR A 248 13.13 -12.53 24.09
C TYR A 248 14.53 -11.97 24.28
N ARG A 249 14.66 -10.77 24.83
CA ARG A 249 15.95 -10.05 25.03
C ARG A 249 16.75 -9.97 23.72
N ASP A 250 18.05 -10.32 23.75
CA ASP A 250 18.95 -10.27 22.59
C ASP A 250 18.83 -11.51 21.68
N ASN A 251 17.82 -12.35 21.88
CA ASN A 251 17.68 -13.63 21.18
C ASN A 251 16.70 -13.53 19.99
N ILE A 252 16.83 -12.45 19.21
CA ILE A 252 16.08 -12.20 17.98
C ILE A 252 17.08 -11.76 16.91
N ASP A 253 17.07 -12.47 15.78
CA ASP A 253 18.00 -12.25 14.69
C ASP A 253 17.44 -11.39 13.56
N GLY A 254 16.10 -11.32 13.43
CA GLY A 254 15.42 -10.51 12.41
C GLY A 254 13.97 -10.21 12.74
N ILE A 255 13.40 -9.20 12.08
CA ILE A 255 12.00 -8.80 12.24
C ILE A 255 11.37 -8.62 10.87
N TRP A 256 10.29 -9.35 10.59
CA TRP A 256 9.40 -9.10 9.47
C TRP A 256 8.32 -8.11 9.90
N SER A 257 8.13 -7.03 9.15
CA SER A 257 7.17 -5.97 9.46
C SER A 257 6.40 -5.58 8.21
N GLY A 258 5.09 -5.67 8.27
CA GLY A 258 4.18 -5.39 7.15
C GLY A 258 3.93 -3.89 6.89
N GLY A 259 4.79 -2.98 7.36
CA GLY A 259 4.64 -1.55 7.09
C GLY A 259 5.62 -0.66 7.85
N ALA A 260 5.93 0.51 7.28
CA ALA A 260 6.97 1.42 7.80
C ALA A 260 6.62 2.05 9.15
N GLN A 261 5.34 2.36 9.43
CA GLN A 261 4.92 2.88 10.74
C GLN A 261 5.25 1.88 11.84
N MET A 262 4.98 0.60 11.60
CA MET A 262 5.32 -0.46 12.55
C MET A 262 6.82 -0.60 12.70
N SER A 263 7.57 -0.58 11.60
CA SER A 263 9.04 -0.60 11.62
C SER A 263 9.61 0.58 12.41
N GLN A 264 9.04 1.79 12.28
CA GLN A 264 9.42 2.96 13.08
C GLN A 264 9.19 2.74 14.58
N GLY A 265 8.06 2.15 14.95
CA GLY A 265 7.75 1.78 16.34
C GLY A 265 8.72 0.74 16.90
N ILE A 266 9.02 -0.28 16.12
CA ILE A 266 9.99 -1.34 16.44
C ILE A 266 11.37 -0.72 16.72
N VAL A 267 11.88 0.11 15.80
CA VAL A 267 13.18 0.78 15.95
C VAL A 267 13.20 1.64 17.21
N SER A 268 12.14 2.42 17.45
CA SER A 268 12.04 3.26 18.65
C SER A 268 12.14 2.45 19.94
N ALA A 269 11.51 1.28 20.02
CA ALA A 269 11.59 0.41 21.20
C ALA A 269 13.02 -0.10 21.47
N TYR A 270 13.76 -0.48 20.42
CA TYR A 270 15.16 -0.87 20.53
C TYR A 270 16.05 0.28 20.99
N LEU A 271 15.87 1.47 20.40
CA LEU A 271 16.64 2.67 20.76
C LEU A 271 16.44 3.08 22.22
N ASP A 272 15.19 3.04 22.71
CA ASP A 272 14.85 3.35 24.11
C ASP A 272 15.55 2.41 25.10
N LYS A 273 15.88 1.19 24.66
CA LYS A 273 16.59 0.19 25.48
C LYS A 273 18.10 0.20 25.25
N GLY A 274 18.61 0.99 24.30
CA GLY A 274 20.02 0.96 23.90
C GLY A 274 20.48 -0.37 23.35
N MET A 275 19.55 -1.16 22.76
CA MET A 275 19.84 -2.48 22.21
C MET A 275 20.18 -2.39 20.73
N LYS A 276 20.97 -3.35 20.24
CA LYS A 276 21.29 -3.47 18.81
C LYS A 276 20.04 -3.88 18.04
N ILE A 277 19.70 -3.13 17.00
CA ILE A 277 18.55 -3.41 16.13
C ILE A 277 18.95 -4.51 15.13
N PRO A 278 18.21 -5.62 15.04
CA PRO A 278 18.44 -6.65 14.03
C PRO A 278 17.99 -6.20 12.65
N PRO A 279 18.36 -6.90 11.55
CA PRO A 279 17.80 -6.66 10.23
C PRO A 279 16.28 -6.67 10.22
N ILE A 280 15.68 -5.73 9.47
CA ILE A 280 14.24 -5.59 9.34
C ILE A 280 13.82 -5.87 7.89
N GLY A 281 12.99 -6.88 7.67
CA GLY A 281 12.24 -7.06 6.42
C GLY A 281 10.94 -6.26 6.53
N GLY A 282 11.02 -4.97 6.22
CA GLY A 282 9.90 -4.04 6.33
C GLY A 282 10.38 -2.59 6.28
N GLY A 283 9.67 -1.77 5.57
CA GLY A 283 10.00 -0.38 5.37
C GLY A 283 9.36 0.14 4.11
N GLU A 284 9.24 1.44 4.01
CA GLU A 284 8.66 2.18 2.89
C GLU A 284 9.32 3.56 2.86
N PHE A 285 8.93 4.42 1.91
CA PHE A 285 9.39 5.80 1.89
C PHE A 285 8.69 6.66 2.97
N ALA A 286 8.60 6.14 4.19
CA ALA A 286 8.14 6.87 5.37
C ALA A 286 9.31 7.65 5.96
N THR A 287 9.24 8.98 5.96
CA THR A 287 10.36 9.85 6.36
C THR A 287 10.85 9.55 7.78
N GLY A 288 9.95 9.25 8.72
CA GLY A 288 10.32 8.89 10.09
C GLY A 288 11.15 7.61 10.17
N PHE A 289 10.75 6.56 9.43
CA PHE A 289 11.55 5.33 9.35
C PHE A 289 12.87 5.55 8.62
N LEU A 290 12.87 6.25 7.49
CA LEU A 290 14.09 6.52 6.72
C LEU A 290 15.09 7.34 7.51
N ARG A 291 14.63 8.30 8.34
CA ARG A 291 15.50 9.04 9.25
C ARG A 291 16.15 8.12 10.26
N GLN A 292 15.36 7.29 10.96
CA GLN A 292 15.91 6.32 11.90
C GLN A 292 16.92 5.39 11.21
N ALA A 293 16.63 4.97 9.97
CA ALA A 293 17.49 4.10 9.20
C ALA A 293 18.83 4.77 8.86
N VAL A 294 18.81 6.07 8.49
CA VAL A 294 20.04 6.85 8.20
C VAL A 294 20.84 7.11 9.47
N GLU A 295 20.18 7.59 10.53
CA GLU A 295 20.82 7.97 11.79
C GLU A 295 21.45 6.77 12.54
N ASN A 296 20.84 5.59 12.41
CA ASN A 296 21.29 4.37 13.12
C ASN A 296 21.92 3.33 12.19
N ASN A 297 22.16 3.67 10.94
CA ASN A 297 22.75 2.77 9.94
C ASN A 297 22.06 1.39 9.87
N LEU A 298 20.70 1.39 9.81
CA LEU A 298 19.92 0.16 9.83
C LEU A 298 20.11 -0.67 8.56
N GLU A 299 20.03 -1.98 8.71
CA GLU A 299 19.94 -2.94 7.63
C GLU A 299 18.47 -3.32 7.43
N TYR A 300 17.90 -3.04 6.25
CA TYR A 300 16.50 -3.36 5.96
C TYR A 300 16.25 -3.65 4.49
N GLY A 301 15.27 -4.50 4.23
CA GLY A 301 14.64 -4.63 2.93
C GLY A 301 13.23 -4.05 3.00
N ALA A 302 12.77 -3.43 1.93
CA ALA A 302 11.52 -2.71 1.94
C ALA A 302 10.67 -2.99 0.70
N TRP A 303 9.37 -2.75 0.83
CA TRP A 303 8.42 -2.72 -0.27
C TRP A 303 7.67 -1.39 -0.21
N GLN A 304 7.77 -0.61 -1.28
CA GLN A 304 7.06 0.67 -1.35
C GLN A 304 5.59 0.45 -1.73
N TYR A 305 4.71 0.90 -0.85
CA TYR A 305 3.25 0.91 -1.04
C TYR A 305 2.77 2.37 -1.08
N PRO A 306 2.65 2.99 -2.27
CA PRO A 306 2.50 4.44 -2.38
C PRO A 306 1.07 4.89 -2.07
N ASN A 307 0.90 5.84 -1.15
CA ASN A 307 -0.40 6.49 -0.91
C ASN A 307 -0.91 7.27 -2.16
N ALA A 308 0.01 7.72 -3.01
CA ALA A 308 -0.31 8.39 -4.28
C ALA A 308 -1.08 7.50 -5.28
N MET A 309 -1.26 6.19 -5.01
CA MET A 309 -2.03 5.29 -5.89
C MET A 309 -3.48 5.73 -6.08
N VAL A 310 -4.05 6.52 -5.16
CA VAL A 310 -5.42 7.05 -5.30
C VAL A 310 -5.60 7.88 -6.57
N VAL A 311 -4.54 8.51 -7.05
CA VAL A 311 -4.52 9.23 -8.33
C VAL A 311 -4.87 8.29 -9.49
N LEU A 312 -4.32 7.07 -9.48
CA LEU A 312 -4.65 6.03 -10.46
C LEU A 312 -6.10 5.53 -10.30
N CYS A 313 -6.59 5.46 -9.05
CA CYS A 313 -7.98 5.04 -8.78
C CYS A 313 -8.98 6.05 -9.35
N ILE A 314 -8.73 7.36 -9.18
CA ILE A 314 -9.57 8.43 -9.73
C ILE A 314 -9.50 8.44 -11.25
N ASP A 315 -8.30 8.32 -11.84
CA ASP A 315 -8.12 8.22 -13.29
C ASP A 315 -8.88 7.01 -13.87
N ALA A 316 -8.82 5.87 -13.20
CA ALA A 316 -9.57 4.67 -13.60
C ALA A 316 -11.08 4.92 -13.57
N ALA A 317 -11.60 5.53 -12.49
CA ALA A 317 -13.03 5.87 -12.38
C ALA A 317 -13.47 6.81 -13.52
N ILE A 318 -12.71 7.85 -13.83
CA ILE A 318 -12.97 8.76 -14.95
C ILE A 318 -12.95 8.03 -16.29
N ASN A 319 -12.00 7.12 -16.51
CA ASN A 319 -11.91 6.34 -17.74
C ASN A 319 -13.08 5.37 -17.90
N ILE A 320 -13.54 4.75 -16.81
CA ILE A 320 -14.76 3.92 -16.76
C ILE A 320 -15.97 4.74 -17.19
N LEU A 321 -16.15 5.92 -16.59
CA LEU A 321 -17.29 6.80 -16.89
C LEU A 321 -17.24 7.41 -18.30
N ARG A 322 -16.07 7.41 -18.95
CA ARG A 322 -15.92 7.74 -20.38
C ARG A 322 -16.20 6.56 -21.30
N GLY A 323 -16.50 5.38 -20.75
CA GLY A 323 -16.76 4.15 -21.50
C GLY A 323 -15.52 3.58 -22.19
N ARG A 324 -14.33 3.77 -21.61
CA ARG A 324 -13.08 3.24 -22.16
C ARG A 324 -12.83 1.82 -21.69
N LEU A 325 -12.10 1.05 -22.49
CA LEU A 325 -11.57 -0.24 -22.04
C LEU A 325 -10.57 -0.02 -20.89
N VAL A 326 -10.79 -0.68 -19.76
CA VAL A 326 -9.97 -0.53 -18.54
C VAL A 326 -9.39 -1.89 -18.15
N SER A 327 -8.10 -1.93 -17.78
CA SER A 327 -7.46 -3.14 -17.25
C SER A 327 -8.17 -3.60 -15.98
N ARG A 328 -8.36 -4.92 -15.82
CA ARG A 328 -8.96 -5.53 -14.62
C ARG A 328 -8.05 -5.42 -13.37
N PHE A 329 -6.75 -5.27 -13.59
CA PHE A 329 -5.76 -5.05 -12.55
C PHE A 329 -4.73 -4.03 -13.05
N ILE A 330 -4.54 -2.95 -12.32
CA ILE A 330 -3.57 -1.90 -12.59
C ILE A 330 -2.51 -1.96 -11.50
N ASP A 331 -1.34 -2.47 -11.86
CA ASP A 331 -0.21 -2.51 -10.93
C ASP A 331 0.40 -1.11 -10.80
N PHE A 332 0.45 -0.59 -9.58
CA PHE A 332 1.04 0.72 -9.35
C PHE A 332 2.56 0.71 -9.59
N VAL A 333 3.22 -0.44 -9.49
CA VAL A 333 4.66 -0.57 -9.75
C VAL A 333 4.99 -0.17 -11.19
N ASP A 334 4.11 -0.48 -12.13
CA ASP A 334 4.27 -0.10 -13.54
C ASP A 334 3.94 1.38 -13.80
N ASN A 335 3.26 2.06 -12.87
CA ASN A 335 2.65 3.37 -13.10
C ASN A 335 3.21 4.50 -12.20
N ILE A 336 3.75 4.18 -11.03
CA ILE A 336 4.30 5.14 -10.09
C ILE A 336 5.80 4.88 -9.94
N PRO A 337 6.67 5.81 -10.38
CA PRO A 337 8.12 5.64 -10.26
C PRO A 337 8.59 5.48 -8.82
N GLY A 338 9.59 4.62 -8.61
CA GLY A 338 10.20 4.39 -7.29
C GLY A 338 9.40 3.46 -6.39
N THR A 339 8.43 2.73 -6.94
CA THR A 339 7.68 1.71 -6.20
C THR A 339 8.25 0.31 -6.44
N GLY A 340 7.85 -0.64 -5.60
CA GLY A 340 8.37 -2.02 -5.61
C GLY A 340 9.35 -2.28 -4.47
N THR A 341 10.18 -3.30 -4.64
CA THR A 341 11.19 -3.68 -3.63
C THR A 341 12.43 -2.79 -3.72
N PHE A 342 12.99 -2.43 -2.57
CA PHE A 342 14.27 -1.73 -2.51
C PHE A 342 15.08 -2.13 -1.27
N SER A 343 16.40 -1.96 -1.34
CA SER A 343 17.33 -2.18 -0.23
C SER A 343 17.49 -0.91 0.62
N ASP A 344 18.17 -1.04 1.75
CA ASP A 344 18.57 0.06 2.61
C ASP A 344 19.38 1.14 1.86
N THR A 345 20.26 0.73 0.95
CA THR A 345 21.08 1.64 0.15
C THR A 345 20.23 2.50 -0.79
N GLU A 346 19.19 1.92 -1.40
CA GLU A 346 18.27 2.65 -2.28
C GLU A 346 17.31 3.51 -1.46
N GLY A 347 16.74 2.98 -0.39
CA GLY A 347 15.81 3.68 0.48
C GLY A 347 16.39 4.97 1.06
N ARG A 348 17.67 4.96 1.45
CA ARG A 348 18.36 6.16 1.96
C ARG A 348 18.37 7.32 0.98
N LYS A 349 18.32 7.07 -0.33
CA LYS A 349 18.26 8.13 -1.37
C LYS A 349 16.93 8.88 -1.38
N TYR A 350 15.88 8.28 -0.83
CA TYR A 350 14.54 8.88 -0.74
C TYR A 350 14.32 9.64 0.56
N TYR A 351 15.28 9.62 1.49
CA TYR A 351 15.19 10.41 2.71
C TYR A 351 15.31 11.91 2.42
N ASN A 352 14.29 12.66 2.82
CA ASN A 352 14.27 14.11 2.75
C ASN A 352 14.21 14.69 4.17
N ASN A 353 15.30 15.31 4.61
CA ASN A 353 15.41 15.86 5.96
C ASN A 353 14.53 17.09 6.24
N LYS A 354 13.94 17.70 5.20
CA LYS A 354 12.99 18.80 5.33
C LYS A 354 11.58 18.32 5.68
N TRP A 355 11.28 17.06 5.40
CA TRP A 355 9.96 16.50 5.64
C TRP A 355 9.80 16.05 7.08
N SER A 356 8.58 16.20 7.63
CA SER A 356 8.23 15.62 8.93
C SER A 356 8.20 14.10 8.84
N ASP A 357 8.17 13.43 10.00
CA ASP A 357 8.17 11.98 10.10
C ASP A 357 6.93 11.32 9.49
N ASP A 358 5.87 12.10 9.37
CA ASP A 358 4.57 11.66 8.87
C ASP A 358 4.47 11.71 7.34
N VAL A 359 5.51 12.15 6.62
CA VAL A 359 5.49 12.17 5.16
C VAL A 359 5.85 10.79 4.60
N PHE A 360 4.97 10.28 3.76
CA PHE A 360 5.16 9.08 2.94
C PHE A 360 5.34 9.45 1.47
N GLY A 361 6.50 9.17 0.90
CA GLY A 361 6.73 9.33 -0.54
C GLY A 361 6.22 8.13 -1.37
N PRO A 362 6.16 8.26 -2.70
CA PRO A 362 6.37 9.51 -3.43
C PRO A 362 5.19 10.49 -3.26
N ILE A 363 5.50 11.78 -3.21
CA ILE A 363 4.51 12.85 -3.22
C ILE A 363 4.35 13.36 -4.66
N LEU A 364 3.11 13.41 -5.15
CA LEU A 364 2.79 13.83 -6.53
C LEU A 364 2.26 15.27 -6.62
N PHE A 365 1.84 15.86 -5.51
CA PHE A 365 1.43 17.25 -5.46
C PHE A 365 2.61 18.18 -5.11
N PRO A 366 2.51 19.51 -5.35
CA PRO A 366 3.57 20.47 -5.08
C PRO A 366 3.99 20.53 -3.61
N GLU A 367 5.29 20.77 -3.32
CA GLU A 367 5.84 20.84 -1.96
C GLU A 367 5.20 21.94 -1.11
N GLU A 368 4.73 23.03 -1.75
CA GLU A 368 3.99 24.11 -1.09
C GLU A 368 2.70 23.61 -0.42
N ARG A 369 2.13 22.51 -0.92
CA ARG A 369 0.98 21.88 -0.30
C ARG A 369 1.37 21.14 0.99
N LEU A 370 2.53 20.44 1.01
CA LEU A 370 3.09 19.88 2.24
C LEU A 370 3.35 20.95 3.31
N GLU A 371 3.86 22.12 2.88
CA GLU A 371 4.10 23.24 3.78
C GLU A 371 2.80 23.74 4.43
N LYS A 372 1.75 23.96 3.63
CA LYS A 372 0.43 24.39 4.11
C LYS A 372 -0.19 23.40 5.08
N LEU A 373 0.05 22.10 4.90
CA LEU A 373 -0.42 21.02 5.76
C LEU A 373 0.44 20.82 7.01
N GLY A 374 1.55 21.55 7.14
CA GLY A 374 2.45 21.44 8.28
C GLY A 374 3.39 20.22 8.24
N TYR A 375 3.56 19.61 7.09
CA TYR A 375 4.44 18.45 6.90
C TYR A 375 5.92 18.80 6.67
N LEU A 376 6.28 20.08 6.61
CA LEU A 376 7.69 20.48 6.57
C LEU A 376 8.22 20.72 7.99
N ARG A 377 9.47 20.34 8.23
CA ARG A 377 10.19 20.65 9.46
C ARG A 377 10.51 22.13 9.50
N LYS A 378 10.34 22.75 10.67
CA LYS A 378 10.70 24.13 10.97
C LYS A 378 12.19 24.25 11.24
#